data_cf1d6af9e425d4d93b4e9061f24ab75f
#
_entry.id   cf1d6af9e425d4d93b4e9061f24ab75f
#
_cell.length_a   1.000
_cell.length_b   1.000
_cell.length_c   1.000
_cell.angle_alpha   90.00
_cell.angle_beta   90.00
_cell.angle_gamma   90.00
#
_symmetry.space_group_name_H-M   'P 1'
#
loop_
_entity.id
_entity.type
_entity.pdbx_description
1 polymer ?
#
loop_
_entity_poly.entity_id
_entity_poly.type
_entity_poly.pdbx_seq_one_letter_code
_entity_poly.pdbx_strand_id
1 'polypeptide(L)' 'MVTIKDIAKEAGVAQGTVSNVLNGKGNVSSEKIKRVMQAAKNLGYVP' A
#
# COMPACT_ATOMS: atom_id res chain seq x y z
N MET A 1 -9.90 7.29 -10.17
CA MET A 1 -10.11 6.36 -9.03
C MET A 1 -8.78 5.73 -8.63
N VAL A 2 -8.46 5.76 -7.37
CA VAL A 2 -7.20 5.18 -6.87
C VAL A 2 -7.36 3.68 -6.69
N THR A 3 -6.42 2.92 -7.24
CA THR A 3 -6.44 1.45 -7.14
C THR A 3 -5.19 0.97 -6.42
N ILE A 4 -5.18 -0.33 -6.07
CA ILE A 4 -4.00 -0.97 -5.47
C ILE A 4 -2.78 -0.76 -6.36
N LYS A 5 -2.97 -0.81 -7.67
CA LYS A 5 -1.91 -0.59 -8.64
C LYS A 5 -1.27 0.79 -8.49
N ASP A 6 -2.11 1.82 -8.29
CA ASP A 6 -1.63 3.19 -8.09
C ASP A 6 -0.85 3.30 -6.79
N ILE A 7 -1.35 2.70 -5.72
CA ILE A 7 -0.69 2.72 -4.42
C ILE A 7 0.66 2.01 -4.50
N ALA A 8 0.70 0.86 -5.17
CA ALA A 8 1.95 0.11 -5.33
C ALA A 8 3.00 0.94 -6.07
N LYS A 9 2.60 1.64 -7.12
CA LYS A 9 3.50 2.49 -7.88
C LYS A 9 4.02 3.64 -7.02
N GLU A 10 3.14 4.29 -6.29
CA GLU A 10 3.51 5.41 -5.41
C GLU A 10 4.43 4.95 -4.27
N ALA A 11 4.15 3.80 -3.69
CA ALA A 11 4.93 3.26 -2.58
C ALA A 11 6.23 2.58 -3.03
N GLY A 12 6.35 2.26 -4.32
CA GLY A 12 7.51 1.55 -4.85
C GLY A 12 7.57 0.09 -4.43
N VAL A 13 6.41 -0.55 -4.30
CA VAL A 13 6.31 -1.96 -3.89
C VAL A 13 5.42 -2.72 -4.87
N ALA A 14 5.41 -4.05 -4.74
CA ALA A 14 4.55 -4.89 -5.57
C ALA A 14 3.08 -4.74 -5.16
N GLN A 15 2.17 -4.99 -6.12
CA GLN A 15 0.74 -4.94 -5.84
C GLN A 15 0.33 -5.92 -4.75
N GLY A 16 0.95 -7.11 -4.74
CA GLY A 16 0.69 -8.10 -3.70
C GLY A 16 1.02 -7.59 -2.31
N THR A 17 2.09 -6.80 -2.19
CA THR A 17 2.48 -6.20 -0.93
C THR A 17 1.41 -5.22 -0.45
N VAL A 18 0.90 -4.39 -1.35
CA VAL A 18 -0.17 -3.45 -1.01
C VAL A 18 -1.41 -4.19 -0.53
N SER A 19 -1.80 -5.23 -1.26
CA SER A 19 -2.96 -6.04 -0.89
C SER A 19 -2.79 -6.65 0.49
N ASN A 20 -1.60 -7.21 0.77
CA ASN A 20 -1.32 -7.80 2.09
C ASN A 20 -1.39 -6.77 3.20
N VAL A 21 -0.85 -5.56 2.98
CA VAL A 21 -0.89 -4.50 3.98
C VAL A 21 -2.33 -4.08 4.25
N LEU A 22 -3.12 -3.87 3.22
CA LEU A 22 -4.50 -3.41 3.37
C LEU A 22 -5.41 -4.47 3.99
N ASN A 23 -5.11 -5.73 3.76
CA ASN A 23 -5.90 -6.83 4.31
C ASN A 23 -5.35 -7.38 5.63
N GLY A 24 -4.21 -6.87 6.07
CA GLY A 24 -3.57 -7.34 7.29
C GLY A 24 -3.04 -8.75 7.19
N LYS A 25 -2.68 -9.19 5.99
CA LYS A 25 -2.17 -10.54 5.74
C LYS A 25 -0.70 -10.52 5.38
N GLY A 26 -0.04 -11.65 5.63
CA GLY A 26 1.36 -11.83 5.27
C GLY A 26 2.31 -11.14 6.23
N ASN A 27 3.59 -11.42 6.04
CA ASN A 27 4.66 -10.83 6.87
C ASN A 27 5.26 -9.65 6.12
N VAL A 28 4.65 -8.49 6.29
CA VAL A 28 5.13 -7.27 5.68
C VAL A 28 5.89 -6.46 6.73
N SER A 29 7.08 -5.97 6.39
CA SER A 29 7.89 -5.19 7.33
C SER A 29 7.18 -3.88 7.68
N SER A 30 7.47 -3.36 8.88
CA SER A 30 6.91 -2.09 9.34
C SER A 30 7.21 -0.97 8.36
N GLU A 31 8.41 -0.98 7.77
CA GLU A 31 8.81 0.03 6.80
C GLU A 31 7.92 0.01 5.55
N LYS A 32 7.64 -1.18 5.03
CA LYS A 32 6.76 -1.31 3.87
C LYS A 32 5.33 -0.92 4.19
N ILE A 33 4.87 -1.27 5.39
CA ILE A 33 3.53 -0.88 5.84
C ILE A 33 3.43 0.65 5.85
N LYS A 34 4.43 1.33 6.40
CA LYS A 34 4.46 2.79 6.44
C LYS A 34 4.46 3.38 5.04
N ARG A 35 5.24 2.81 4.12
CA ARG A 35 5.29 3.27 2.73
C ARG A 35 3.94 3.16 2.05
N VAL A 36 3.29 2.01 2.20
CA VAL A 36 1.99 1.77 1.61
C VAL A 36 0.93 2.72 2.19
N MET A 37 0.91 2.86 3.50
CA MET A 37 -0.04 3.76 4.16
C MET A 37 0.19 5.21 3.76
N GLN A 38 1.44 5.63 3.65
CA GLN A 38 1.77 6.99 3.22
C GLN A 38 1.36 7.20 1.75
N ALA A 39 1.63 6.23 0.90
CA ALA A 39 1.25 6.29 -0.51
C ALA A 39 -0.27 6.40 -0.65
N ALA A 40 -1.00 5.61 0.11
CA ALA A 40 -2.46 5.65 0.09
C ALA A 40 -2.97 7.03 0.52
N LYS A 41 -2.38 7.59 1.56
CA LYS A 41 -2.73 8.92 2.05
C LYS A 41 -2.43 9.99 0.99
N ASN A 42 -1.27 9.90 0.34
CA ASN A 42 -0.87 10.85 -0.69
C ASN A 42 -1.83 10.84 -1.87
N LEU A 43 -2.38 9.69 -2.19
CA LEU A 43 -3.31 9.53 -3.32
C LEU A 43 -4.76 9.75 -2.92
N GLY A 44 -5.01 10.01 -1.64
CA GLY A 44 -6.37 10.21 -1.15
C GLY A 44 -7.18 8.94 -1.01
N TYR A 45 -6.51 7.79 -0.94
CA TYR A 45 -7.20 6.52 -0.73
C TYR A 45 -7.53 6.36 0.75
N VAL A 46 -8.81 6.29 1.06
CA VAL A 46 -9.27 6.10 2.44
C VAL A 46 -10.02 4.77 2.49
N PRO A 47 -9.56 3.81 3.31
CA PRO A 47 -10.28 2.54 3.45
C PRO A 47 -11.63 2.69 4.14
#